data_d8e3359c41a64048f75aaff1466df2fa
#
_entry.id   d8e3359c41a64048f75aaff1466df2fa
#
_cell.length_a   1.000
_cell.length_b   1.000
_cell.length_c   1.000
_cell.angle_alpha   90.00
_cell.angle_beta   90.00
_cell.angle_gamma   90.00
#
_symmetry.space_group_name_H-M   'P 1'
#
loop_
_entity.id
_entity.type
_entity.pdbx_description
1 polymer ?
#
loop_
_entity_poly.entity_id
_entity_poly.type
_entity_poly.pdbx_seq_one_letter_code
_entity_poly.pdbx_strand_id
1 'polypeptide(L)'
;MAEYILARQNDRSIPKEDKIFGISNRAKKMIAEKGADKVINATIGSLLDDDGKLIVLSSVDEVFRGLKPDEYADYAPICGIPAFREAVQKAAFGKFRPKSFTDAVAAPGGTGALRNAIANYSQPGDKVLTSDWHWSPYNTIAGEIRRRVDTFSLFTEDRKFNWQSFREKVLQLLDTQDSLVIILNTPAHNPTGYSLTLGDWDKVTEVLTEAAKKGKAIALVVDAAYIDFAGDEEECRRFLPKLETMPENVLPIIAYSLSKTFTLYGTRCGALICMAKTREIADEFKRVCEFSSRGSWSNGTKAAQVLLAKIYADDKLLARVSEERARHRDMLLARGRAFEEEAAKVGLEMVPFDAGFFASIPCSDPDGISAQLEKQGLFIVPLAKGLRVSVASVSEEKCRRIPAMIKAVMG
;
A
#
# COMPACT_ATOMS: atom_id res chain seq x y z
N MET A 1 -2.90 23.26 13.04
CA MET A 1 -1.54 22.70 13.15
C MET A 1 -1.17 22.62 14.63
N ALA A 2 -0.33 21.66 15.04
CA ALA A 2 0.18 21.62 16.40
C ALA A 2 1.11 22.80 16.64
N GLU A 3 1.02 23.42 17.84
CA GLU A 3 1.93 24.48 18.24
C GLU A 3 3.25 23.86 18.73
N TYR A 4 4.39 24.36 18.22
CA TYR A 4 5.72 23.90 18.62
C TYR A 4 6.19 24.68 19.84
N ILE A 5 6.58 23.98 20.90
CA ILE A 5 7.12 24.60 22.11
C ILE A 5 8.65 24.47 22.16
N LEU A 6 9.17 23.25 22.06
CA LEU A 6 10.62 22.98 22.09
C LEU A 6 11.13 22.34 20.80
N ALA A 7 10.27 21.56 20.09
CA ALA A 7 10.66 20.93 18.84
C ALA A 7 10.78 21.95 17.70
N ARG A 8 11.64 21.66 16.72
CA ARG A 8 11.74 22.44 15.49
C ARG A 8 10.77 21.94 14.45
N GLN A 9 10.13 22.84 13.74
CA GLN A 9 9.16 22.50 12.68
C GLN A 9 9.83 21.76 11.51
N ASN A 10 11.02 22.19 11.05
CA ASN A 10 11.77 21.60 9.95
C ASN A 10 10.93 21.45 8.66
N ASP A 11 10.12 22.45 8.32
CA ASP A 11 9.18 22.46 7.18
C ASP A 11 8.11 21.35 7.22
N ARG A 12 7.90 20.70 8.37
CA ARG A 12 6.89 19.67 8.56
C ARG A 12 5.53 20.28 8.92
N SER A 13 4.48 19.75 8.30
CA SER A 13 3.10 20.05 8.69
C SER A 13 2.59 18.92 9.59
N ILE A 14 2.67 19.10 10.90
CA ILE A 14 2.24 18.08 11.88
C ILE A 14 0.80 18.36 12.30
N PRO A 15 -0.14 17.44 12.05
CA PRO A 15 -1.51 17.56 12.55
C PRO A 15 -1.55 17.33 14.06
N LYS A 16 -2.57 17.86 14.73
CA LYS A 16 -2.80 17.61 16.17
C LYS A 16 -3.10 16.15 16.47
N GLU A 17 -3.74 15.45 15.55
CA GLU A 17 -4.12 14.03 15.65
C GLU A 17 -4.01 13.38 14.27
N ASP A 18 -3.62 12.10 14.23
CA ASP A 18 -3.72 11.30 13.01
C ASP A 18 -5.19 11.09 12.65
N LYS A 19 -5.57 11.47 11.43
CA LYS A 19 -6.97 11.49 11.00
C LYS A 19 -7.62 10.10 11.04
N ILE A 20 -6.90 9.07 10.63
CA ILE A 20 -7.42 7.70 10.56
C ILE A 20 -7.62 7.13 11.97
N PHE A 21 -6.57 7.22 12.79
CA PHE A 21 -6.63 6.71 14.16
C PHE A 21 -7.58 7.52 15.04
N GLY A 22 -7.67 8.83 14.85
CA GLY A 22 -8.60 9.68 15.56
C GLY A 22 -10.05 9.28 15.32
N ILE A 23 -10.44 9.11 14.05
CA ILE A 23 -11.80 8.65 13.68
C ILE A 23 -12.05 7.25 14.25
N SER A 24 -11.10 6.34 14.13
CA SER A 24 -11.23 4.98 14.67
C SER A 24 -11.39 4.96 16.20
N ASN A 25 -10.69 5.82 16.92
CA ASN A 25 -10.82 5.93 18.37
C ASN A 25 -12.21 6.45 18.77
N ARG A 26 -12.78 7.42 18.03
CA ARG A 26 -14.17 7.87 18.25
C ARG A 26 -15.17 6.75 17.98
N ALA A 27 -14.96 5.95 16.92
CA ALA A 27 -15.79 4.77 16.66
C ALA A 27 -15.76 3.77 17.83
N LYS A 28 -14.56 3.42 18.31
CA LYS A 28 -14.41 2.52 19.46
C LYS A 28 -15.09 3.03 20.72
N LYS A 29 -15.01 4.33 20.99
CA LYS A 29 -15.72 4.96 22.11
C LYS A 29 -17.23 4.81 21.94
N MET A 30 -17.78 5.10 20.75
CA MET A 30 -19.21 4.95 20.49
C MET A 30 -19.66 3.49 20.56
N ILE A 31 -18.84 2.52 20.12
CA ILE A 31 -19.11 1.08 20.29
C ILE A 31 -19.24 0.73 21.78
N ALA A 32 -18.34 1.21 22.62
CA ALA A 32 -18.38 0.97 24.07
C ALA A 32 -19.63 1.57 24.74
N GLU A 33 -20.12 2.71 24.24
CA GLU A 33 -21.28 3.42 24.77
C GLU A 33 -22.64 2.88 24.26
N LYS A 34 -22.71 2.50 22.98
CA LYS A 34 -23.97 2.18 22.28
C LYS A 34 -24.12 0.73 21.84
N GLY A 35 -23.04 -0.05 21.89
CA GLY A 35 -22.97 -1.42 21.38
C GLY A 35 -22.51 -1.51 19.92
N ALA A 36 -21.89 -2.65 19.57
CA ALA A 36 -21.29 -2.91 18.26
C ALA A 36 -22.31 -3.00 17.11
N ASP A 37 -23.55 -3.36 17.41
CA ASP A 37 -24.63 -3.49 16.42
C ASP A 37 -25.07 -2.13 15.85
N LYS A 38 -24.90 -1.07 16.63
CA LYS A 38 -25.31 0.29 16.28
C LYS A 38 -24.22 1.12 15.62
N VAL A 39 -23.00 0.57 15.52
CA VAL A 39 -21.84 1.30 15.01
C VAL A 39 -21.13 0.50 13.93
N ILE A 40 -20.83 1.16 12.83
CA ILE A 40 -20.03 0.63 11.73
C ILE A 40 -18.70 1.38 11.71
N ASN A 41 -17.61 0.68 12.05
CA ASN A 41 -16.26 1.24 11.98
C ASN A 41 -15.54 0.74 10.72
N ALA A 42 -15.69 1.46 9.62
CA ALA A 42 -15.05 1.17 8.33
C ALA A 42 -13.82 2.06 8.05
N THR A 43 -12.98 2.28 9.08
CA THR A 43 -11.83 3.19 9.01
C THR A 43 -10.50 2.47 8.80
N ILE A 44 -10.24 1.36 9.51
CA ILE A 44 -8.93 0.70 9.60
C ILE A 44 -8.73 -0.32 8.48
N GLY A 45 -7.53 -0.31 7.89
CA GLY A 45 -7.12 -1.27 6.88
C GLY A 45 -6.55 -2.57 7.47
N SER A 46 -7.22 -3.16 8.44
CA SER A 46 -6.95 -4.51 8.94
C SER A 46 -8.11 -5.43 8.56
N LEU A 47 -7.79 -6.68 8.25
CA LEU A 47 -8.79 -7.67 7.89
C LEU A 47 -9.42 -8.21 9.17
N LEU A 48 -10.72 -8.00 9.33
CA LEU A 48 -11.50 -8.46 10.48
C LEU A 48 -12.52 -9.51 10.03
N ASP A 49 -12.86 -10.44 10.93
CA ASP A 49 -14.00 -11.35 10.73
C ASP A 49 -15.34 -10.62 10.90
N ASP A 50 -16.45 -11.34 10.80
CA ASP A 50 -17.78 -10.76 10.90
C ASP A 50 -18.13 -10.32 12.33
N ASP A 51 -17.44 -10.85 13.34
CA ASP A 51 -17.53 -10.43 14.74
C ASP A 51 -16.63 -9.20 15.04
N GLY A 52 -15.86 -8.71 14.08
CA GLY A 52 -14.95 -7.57 14.24
C GLY A 52 -13.61 -7.94 14.91
N LYS A 53 -13.26 -9.23 14.98
CA LYS A 53 -11.97 -9.69 15.50
C LYS A 53 -10.92 -9.72 14.40
N LEU A 54 -9.66 -9.45 14.76
CA LEU A 54 -8.55 -9.48 13.81
C LEU A 54 -8.35 -10.90 13.27
N ILE A 55 -8.37 -11.03 11.95
CA ILE A 55 -7.98 -12.27 11.27
C ILE A 55 -6.46 -12.39 11.30
N VAL A 56 -5.98 -13.50 11.82
CA VAL A 56 -4.61 -13.96 11.72
C VAL A 56 -4.62 -15.34 11.06
N LEU A 57 -3.82 -15.53 10.00
CA LEU A 57 -3.72 -16.85 9.35
C LEU A 57 -3.19 -17.87 10.35
N SER A 58 -3.91 -18.97 10.56
CA SER A 58 -3.58 -19.95 11.59
C SER A 58 -2.23 -20.61 11.33
N SER A 59 -1.92 -20.90 10.07
CA SER A 59 -0.62 -21.44 9.65
C SER A 59 0.54 -20.46 9.91
N VAL A 60 0.30 -19.16 9.79
CA VAL A 60 1.29 -18.11 10.10
C VAL A 60 1.50 -17.99 11.62
N ASP A 61 0.41 -17.99 12.42
CA ASP A 61 0.49 -17.94 13.88
C ASP A 61 1.23 -19.16 14.45
N GLU A 62 0.99 -20.36 13.90
CA GLU A 62 1.70 -21.59 14.25
C GLU A 62 3.22 -21.42 14.09
N VAL A 63 3.68 -20.93 12.94
CA VAL A 63 5.10 -20.68 12.70
C VAL A 63 5.65 -19.61 13.63
N PHE A 64 4.90 -18.53 13.85
CA PHE A 64 5.32 -17.43 14.72
C PHE A 64 5.52 -17.91 16.16
N ARG A 65 4.59 -18.68 16.71
CA ARG A 65 4.68 -19.25 18.06
C ARG A 65 5.76 -20.32 18.19
N GLY A 66 6.11 -20.99 17.10
CA GLY A 66 7.17 -22.01 17.05
C GLY A 66 8.59 -21.45 16.89
N LEU A 67 8.78 -20.13 16.85
CA LEU A 67 10.10 -19.52 16.74
C LEU A 67 10.92 -19.74 18.02
N LYS A 68 12.21 -20.10 17.83
CA LYS A 68 13.16 -20.25 18.93
C LYS A 68 13.69 -18.88 19.38
N PRO A 69 14.21 -18.78 20.62
CA PRO A 69 14.73 -17.51 21.15
C PRO A 69 15.77 -16.81 20.26
N ASP A 70 16.71 -17.55 19.69
CA ASP A 70 17.73 -17.03 18.77
C ASP A 70 17.16 -16.56 17.41
N GLU A 71 15.97 -17.02 17.03
CA GLU A 71 15.29 -16.65 15.80
C GLU A 71 14.53 -15.31 15.92
N TYR A 72 14.22 -14.85 17.13
CA TYR A 72 13.50 -13.60 17.33
C TYR A 72 14.21 -12.56 18.19
N ALA A 73 15.13 -12.97 19.08
CA ALA A 73 15.78 -12.06 20.04
C ALA A 73 17.09 -11.46 19.50
N ASP A 74 17.75 -12.10 18.56
CA ASP A 74 19.01 -11.63 17.97
C ASP A 74 18.78 -10.60 16.84
N TYR A 75 19.81 -9.81 16.54
CA TYR A 75 19.77 -8.87 15.43
C TYR A 75 19.77 -9.58 14.06
N ALA A 76 18.94 -9.09 13.14
CA ALA A 76 19.09 -9.42 11.73
C ALA A 76 20.19 -8.57 11.08
N PRO A 77 20.86 -9.03 9.99
CA PRO A 77 21.66 -8.15 9.15
C PRO A 77 20.86 -6.95 8.66
N ILE A 78 21.52 -5.83 8.38
CA ILE A 78 20.87 -4.58 7.96
C ILE A 78 19.99 -4.78 6.73
N CYS A 79 20.48 -5.50 5.71
CA CYS A 79 19.70 -5.82 4.51
C CYS A 79 18.66 -6.95 4.71
N GLY A 80 18.64 -7.58 5.88
CA GLY A 80 17.84 -8.78 6.16
C GLY A 80 18.62 -10.08 6.01
N ILE A 81 18.13 -11.15 6.65
CA ILE A 81 18.76 -12.47 6.55
C ILE A 81 18.68 -13.01 5.10
N PRO A 82 19.71 -13.73 4.59
CA PRO A 82 19.75 -14.20 3.22
C PRO A 82 18.51 -15.01 2.81
N ALA A 83 18.04 -15.91 3.67
CA ALA A 83 16.84 -16.72 3.43
C ALA A 83 15.57 -15.87 3.29
N PHE A 84 15.43 -14.78 4.06
CA PHE A 84 14.33 -13.84 3.90
C PHE A 84 14.41 -13.10 2.55
N ARG A 85 15.58 -12.62 2.17
CA ARG A 85 15.77 -11.89 0.91
C ARG A 85 15.41 -12.74 -0.30
N GLU A 86 15.68 -14.03 -0.26
CA GLU A 86 15.22 -14.97 -1.30
C GLU A 86 13.72 -15.24 -1.19
N ALA A 87 13.19 -15.49 0.01
CA ALA A 87 11.78 -15.78 0.24
C ALA A 87 10.88 -14.61 -0.16
N VAL A 88 11.27 -13.36 0.15
CA VAL A 88 10.44 -12.18 -0.19
C VAL A 88 10.43 -11.90 -1.69
N GLN A 89 11.50 -12.24 -2.42
CA GLN A 89 11.49 -12.19 -3.88
C GLN A 89 10.56 -13.27 -4.48
N LYS A 90 10.59 -14.49 -3.94
CA LYS A 90 9.63 -15.54 -4.32
C LYS A 90 8.19 -15.09 -4.06
N ALA A 91 7.93 -14.48 -2.91
CA ALA A 91 6.62 -13.95 -2.55
C ALA A 91 6.14 -12.84 -3.51
N ALA A 92 7.00 -11.89 -3.83
CA ALA A 92 6.66 -10.77 -4.68
C ALA A 92 6.46 -11.18 -6.14
N PHE A 93 7.33 -12.02 -6.68
CA PHE A 93 7.35 -12.36 -8.09
C PHE A 93 6.51 -13.60 -8.47
N GLY A 94 6.30 -14.54 -7.54
CA GLY A 94 5.67 -15.82 -7.85
C GLY A 94 6.38 -16.52 -9.00
N LYS A 95 5.63 -16.98 -10.00
CA LYS A 95 6.18 -17.61 -11.21
C LYS A 95 6.82 -16.61 -12.21
N PHE A 96 6.62 -15.31 -12.02
CA PHE A 96 7.12 -14.25 -12.90
C PHE A 96 8.45 -13.67 -12.43
N ARG A 97 9.31 -14.52 -11.84
CA ARG A 97 10.64 -14.07 -11.43
C ARG A 97 11.38 -13.47 -12.63
N PRO A 98 11.85 -12.20 -12.54
CA PRO A 98 12.51 -11.54 -13.66
C PRO A 98 13.86 -12.16 -13.99
N LYS A 99 14.28 -12.01 -15.25
CA LYS A 99 15.64 -12.39 -15.72
C LYS A 99 16.67 -11.33 -15.40
N SER A 100 16.24 -10.10 -15.11
CA SER A 100 17.08 -8.99 -14.68
C SER A 100 17.75 -9.27 -13.32
N PHE A 101 18.72 -8.45 -12.97
CA PHE A 101 19.38 -8.53 -11.66
C PHE A 101 18.46 -8.04 -10.57
N THR A 102 18.11 -8.91 -9.63
CA THR A 102 17.23 -8.57 -8.51
C THR A 102 17.99 -8.63 -7.19
N ASP A 103 17.67 -7.72 -6.29
CA ASP A 103 18.07 -7.79 -4.90
C ASP A 103 16.94 -7.26 -4.00
N ALA A 104 16.95 -7.69 -2.74
CA ALA A 104 15.95 -7.30 -1.76
C ALA A 104 16.61 -6.79 -0.48
N VAL A 105 16.04 -5.72 0.10
CA VAL A 105 16.46 -5.16 1.38
C VAL A 105 15.27 -5.11 2.32
N ALA A 106 15.42 -5.70 3.50
CA ALA A 106 14.40 -5.70 4.54
C ALA A 106 14.11 -4.27 5.05
N ALA A 107 12.85 -4.02 5.35
CA ALA A 107 12.40 -2.73 5.86
C ALA A 107 11.27 -2.91 6.89
N PRO A 108 11.03 -1.93 7.79
CA PRO A 108 9.92 -1.98 8.73
C PRO A 108 8.57 -1.76 8.02
N GLY A 109 8.06 -2.84 7.40
CA GLY A 109 6.84 -2.86 6.59
C GLY A 109 6.98 -2.07 5.28
N GLY A 110 5.87 -1.93 4.56
CA GLY A 110 5.82 -1.12 3.34
C GLY A 110 6.21 0.35 3.58
N THR A 111 5.91 0.90 4.74
CA THR A 111 6.28 2.28 5.11
C THR A 111 7.79 2.50 5.08
N GLY A 112 8.56 1.60 5.69
CA GLY A 112 10.02 1.68 5.67
C GLY A 112 10.60 1.46 4.27
N ALA A 113 10.00 0.55 3.48
CA ALA A 113 10.35 0.32 2.10
C ALA A 113 10.20 1.61 1.27
N LEU A 114 9.02 2.23 1.33
CA LEU A 114 8.74 3.48 0.63
C LEU A 114 9.64 4.63 1.07
N ARG A 115 9.92 4.75 2.39
CA ARG A 115 10.85 5.75 2.89
C ARG A 115 12.24 5.59 2.28
N ASN A 116 12.75 4.36 2.20
CA ASN A 116 14.06 4.10 1.58
C ASN A 116 14.05 4.43 0.08
N ALA A 117 12.99 4.07 -0.64
CA ALA A 117 12.87 4.44 -2.05
C ALA A 117 12.91 5.96 -2.24
N ILE A 118 12.09 6.70 -1.50
CA ILE A 118 12.04 8.16 -1.60
C ILE A 118 13.38 8.78 -1.20
N ALA A 119 13.97 8.34 -0.08
CA ALA A 119 15.20 8.93 0.43
C ALA A 119 16.40 8.76 -0.50
N ASN A 120 16.50 7.60 -1.18
CA ASN A 120 17.68 7.23 -1.98
C ASN A 120 17.59 7.66 -3.44
N TYR A 121 16.38 7.89 -3.97
CA TYR A 121 16.17 8.18 -5.39
C TYR A 121 15.61 9.59 -5.65
N SER A 122 15.61 10.46 -4.64
CA SER A 122 15.28 11.89 -4.76
C SER A 122 16.15 12.74 -3.84
N GLN A 123 16.21 14.04 -4.08
CA GLN A 123 16.92 15.01 -3.25
C GLN A 123 15.96 15.79 -2.34
N PRO A 124 16.43 16.39 -1.21
CA PRO A 124 15.64 17.33 -0.44
C PRO A 124 15.11 18.47 -1.33
N GLY A 125 13.80 18.72 -1.26
CA GLY A 125 13.11 19.68 -2.11
C GLY A 125 12.40 19.08 -3.31
N ASP A 126 12.80 17.89 -3.76
CA ASP A 126 12.15 17.19 -4.88
C ASP A 126 10.71 16.81 -4.57
N LYS A 127 9.95 16.65 -5.64
CA LYS A 127 8.59 16.13 -5.63
C LYS A 127 8.58 14.66 -6.02
N VAL A 128 7.84 13.87 -5.26
CA VAL A 128 7.53 12.46 -5.54
C VAL A 128 6.16 12.40 -6.20
N LEU A 129 6.04 11.72 -7.32
CA LEU A 129 4.79 11.62 -8.07
C LEU A 129 3.96 10.42 -7.63
N THR A 130 2.67 10.63 -7.38
CA THR A 130 1.67 9.56 -7.21
C THR A 130 0.32 10.02 -7.75
N SER A 131 -0.74 9.21 -7.63
CA SER A 131 -2.09 9.63 -8.04
C SER A 131 -2.74 10.59 -7.04
N ASP A 132 -3.74 11.34 -7.47
CA ASP A 132 -4.53 12.25 -6.62
C ASP A 132 -5.43 11.50 -5.61
N TRP A 133 -5.77 10.26 -5.91
CA TRP A 133 -6.21 9.28 -4.92
C TRP A 133 -4.99 8.51 -4.44
N HIS A 134 -4.55 8.69 -3.21
CA HIS A 134 -3.38 8.00 -2.69
C HIS A 134 -3.48 7.75 -1.17
N TRP A 135 -2.69 6.84 -0.70
CA TRP A 135 -2.52 6.60 0.71
C TRP A 135 -1.87 7.84 1.35
N SER A 136 -2.64 8.57 2.17
CA SER A 136 -2.23 9.88 2.73
C SER A 136 -0.87 9.87 3.45
N PRO A 137 -0.41 8.79 4.10
CA PRO A 137 0.92 8.74 4.69
C PRO A 137 2.10 8.91 3.73
N TYR A 138 1.92 8.82 2.39
CA TYR A 138 3.00 9.20 1.46
C TYR A 138 3.45 10.65 1.70
N ASN A 139 2.51 11.55 2.00
CA ASN A 139 2.82 12.95 2.35
C ASN A 139 3.69 13.05 3.61
N THR A 140 3.40 12.23 4.63
CA THR A 140 4.16 12.22 5.88
C THR A 140 5.56 11.64 5.65
N ILE A 141 5.67 10.52 4.90
CA ILE A 141 6.94 9.88 4.59
C ILE A 141 7.85 10.84 3.80
N ALA A 142 7.32 11.47 2.76
CA ALA A 142 8.06 12.42 1.95
C ALA A 142 8.43 13.67 2.75
N GLY A 143 7.47 14.24 3.49
CA GLY A 143 7.65 15.46 4.29
C GLY A 143 8.68 15.30 5.40
N GLU A 144 8.74 14.14 6.08
CA GLU A 144 9.72 13.86 7.14
C GLU A 144 11.17 13.96 6.64
N ILE A 145 11.40 13.64 5.39
CA ILE A 145 12.72 13.70 4.75
C ILE A 145 12.85 14.86 3.75
N ARG A 146 12.01 15.90 3.91
CA ARG A 146 12.03 17.16 3.15
C ARG A 146 11.76 16.98 1.65
N ARG A 147 10.92 16.04 1.26
CA ARG A 147 10.35 15.91 -0.08
C ARG A 147 8.87 16.30 -0.03
N ARG A 148 8.27 16.49 -1.17
CA ARG A 148 6.84 16.78 -1.30
C ARG A 148 6.19 15.77 -2.23
N VAL A 149 4.91 15.52 -2.05
CA VAL A 149 4.12 14.73 -3.00
C VAL A 149 3.49 15.68 -4.01
N ASP A 150 3.64 15.37 -5.30
CA ASP A 150 2.84 15.92 -6.39
C ASP A 150 1.96 14.83 -6.99
N THR A 151 0.85 15.18 -7.62
CA THR A 151 -0.13 14.21 -8.07
C THR A 151 -0.53 14.39 -9.52
N PHE A 152 -0.83 13.26 -10.17
CA PHE A 152 -1.58 13.21 -11.42
C PHE A 152 -3.02 12.76 -11.16
N SER A 153 -3.95 13.12 -12.03
CA SER A 153 -5.33 12.66 -11.95
C SER A 153 -5.42 11.19 -12.30
N LEU A 154 -5.83 10.32 -11.35
CA LEU A 154 -5.85 8.86 -11.55
C LEU A 154 -6.85 8.44 -12.62
N PHE A 155 -8.01 9.08 -12.62
CA PHE A 155 -9.10 8.73 -13.50
C PHE A 155 -9.45 9.88 -14.46
N THR A 156 -9.85 9.50 -15.66
CA THR A 156 -10.54 10.37 -16.63
C THR A 156 -12.01 10.55 -16.20
N GLU A 157 -12.75 11.41 -16.89
CA GLU A 157 -14.20 11.58 -16.66
C GLU A 157 -14.99 10.29 -16.88
N ASP A 158 -14.58 9.46 -17.85
CA ASP A 158 -15.15 8.12 -18.09
C ASP A 158 -14.56 7.03 -17.19
N ARG A 159 -13.88 7.41 -16.13
CA ARG A 159 -13.34 6.56 -15.03
C ARG A 159 -12.33 5.49 -15.48
N LYS A 160 -11.57 5.77 -16.52
CA LYS A 160 -10.42 4.98 -16.95
C LYS A 160 -9.13 5.56 -16.39
N PHE A 161 -8.05 4.78 -16.41
CA PHE A 161 -6.72 5.27 -16.06
C PHE A 161 -6.32 6.47 -16.93
N ASN A 162 -6.01 7.59 -16.28
CA ASN A 162 -5.65 8.84 -16.96
C ASN A 162 -4.14 8.89 -17.24
N TRP A 163 -3.72 8.09 -18.21
CA TRP A 163 -2.32 8.04 -18.64
C TRP A 163 -1.82 9.37 -19.22
N GLN A 164 -2.70 10.23 -19.75
CA GLN A 164 -2.34 11.56 -20.27
C GLN A 164 -1.91 12.47 -19.11
N SER A 165 -2.69 12.53 -18.02
CA SER A 165 -2.31 13.27 -16.82
C SER A 165 -1.03 12.70 -16.18
N PHE A 166 -0.88 11.38 -16.16
CA PHE A 166 0.36 10.73 -15.73
C PHE A 166 1.56 11.18 -16.55
N ARG A 167 1.46 11.11 -17.90
CA ARG A 167 2.51 11.54 -18.83
C ARG A 167 2.90 13.00 -18.62
N GLU A 168 1.91 13.89 -18.58
CA GLU A 168 2.12 15.33 -18.41
C GLU A 168 2.93 15.60 -17.12
N LYS A 169 2.53 15.00 -15.99
CA LYS A 169 3.20 15.18 -14.72
C LYS A 169 4.61 14.60 -14.67
N VAL A 170 4.82 13.42 -15.25
CA VAL A 170 6.16 12.82 -15.36
C VAL A 170 7.11 13.75 -16.13
N LEU A 171 6.69 14.24 -17.29
CA LEU A 171 7.53 15.11 -18.11
C LEU A 171 7.77 16.46 -17.45
N GLN A 172 6.74 17.07 -16.86
CA GLN A 172 6.83 18.34 -16.13
C GLN A 172 7.83 18.26 -14.97
N LEU A 173 7.77 17.19 -14.16
CA LEU A 173 8.67 17.04 -13.01
C LEU A 173 10.11 16.83 -13.45
N LEU A 174 10.34 16.04 -14.50
CA LEU A 174 11.67 15.86 -15.06
C LEU A 174 12.26 17.12 -15.72
N ASP A 175 11.46 18.15 -16.01
CA ASP A 175 11.99 19.44 -16.44
C ASP A 175 12.56 20.28 -15.27
N THR A 176 12.11 20.01 -14.05
CA THR A 176 12.44 20.82 -12.87
C THR A 176 13.32 20.15 -11.84
N GLN A 177 13.55 18.84 -11.93
CA GLN A 177 14.39 18.05 -11.00
C GLN A 177 15.22 17.00 -11.75
N ASP A 178 16.33 16.56 -11.17
CA ASP A 178 17.30 15.67 -11.84
C ASP A 178 16.99 14.18 -11.72
N SER A 179 16.09 13.83 -10.84
CA SER A 179 15.58 12.47 -10.68
C SER A 179 14.09 12.49 -10.36
N LEU A 180 13.40 11.38 -10.58
CA LEU A 180 11.98 11.27 -10.26
C LEU A 180 11.67 9.93 -9.59
N VAL A 181 11.06 10.01 -8.41
CA VAL A 181 10.40 8.87 -7.77
C VAL A 181 8.92 8.90 -8.11
N ILE A 182 8.43 7.80 -8.67
CA ILE A 182 7.01 7.60 -8.99
C ILE A 182 6.50 6.44 -8.13
N ILE A 183 5.41 6.64 -7.41
CA ILE A 183 4.76 5.60 -6.61
C ILE A 183 3.41 5.25 -7.25
N LEU A 184 3.29 4.02 -7.72
CA LEU A 184 2.02 3.43 -8.17
C LEU A 184 1.62 2.34 -7.17
N ASN A 185 0.57 2.60 -6.40
CA ASN A 185 0.00 1.59 -5.51
C ASN A 185 -0.96 0.71 -6.31
N THR A 186 -0.55 -0.49 -6.62
CA THR A 186 -1.29 -1.44 -7.47
C THR A 186 -0.68 -2.84 -7.32
N PRO A 187 -1.48 -3.93 -7.45
CA PRO A 187 -2.94 -3.95 -7.59
C PRO A 187 -3.68 -3.68 -6.28
N ALA A 188 -5.00 -3.56 -6.35
CA ALA A 188 -5.89 -3.29 -5.21
C ALA A 188 -5.53 -1.99 -4.45
N HIS A 189 -5.51 -0.91 -5.20
CA HIS A 189 -5.10 0.43 -4.77
C HIS A 189 -5.77 0.90 -3.47
N ASN A 190 -5.00 1.41 -2.54
CA ASN A 190 -5.50 2.15 -1.39
C ASN A 190 -5.48 3.67 -1.73
N PRO A 191 -6.64 4.32 -1.91
CA PRO A 191 -7.91 4.02 -1.26
C PRO A 191 -9.03 3.43 -2.16
N THR A 192 -8.82 3.20 -3.44
CA THR A 192 -9.94 2.98 -4.38
C THR A 192 -10.31 1.51 -4.62
N GLY A 193 -9.36 0.59 -4.41
CA GLY A 193 -9.52 -0.81 -4.81
C GLY A 193 -9.24 -1.06 -6.30
N TYR A 194 -8.89 -0.04 -7.07
CA TYR A 194 -8.56 -0.15 -8.49
C TYR A 194 -7.25 -0.91 -8.72
N SER A 195 -7.17 -1.63 -9.81
CA SER A 195 -5.95 -2.30 -10.26
C SER A 195 -5.61 -1.90 -11.68
N LEU A 196 -4.38 -1.45 -11.93
CA LEU A 196 -3.93 -1.16 -13.29
C LEU A 196 -4.02 -2.43 -14.14
N THR A 197 -4.72 -2.33 -15.27
CA THR A 197 -4.82 -3.40 -16.26
C THR A 197 -3.50 -3.58 -17.01
N LEU A 198 -3.36 -4.67 -17.75
CA LEU A 198 -2.18 -4.86 -18.62
C LEU A 198 -2.08 -3.75 -19.67
N GLY A 199 -3.23 -3.24 -20.18
CA GLY A 199 -3.25 -2.10 -21.10
C GLY A 199 -2.79 -0.80 -20.46
N ASP A 200 -3.15 -0.56 -19.19
CA ASP A 200 -2.67 0.61 -18.44
C ASP A 200 -1.16 0.52 -18.19
N TRP A 201 -0.66 -0.67 -17.90
CA TRP A 201 0.79 -0.91 -17.79
C TRP A 201 1.54 -0.68 -19.09
N ASP A 202 0.92 -0.98 -20.26
CA ASP A 202 1.51 -0.62 -21.56
C ASP A 202 1.66 0.90 -21.66
N LYS A 203 0.64 1.67 -21.25
CA LYS A 203 0.71 3.13 -21.22
C LYS A 203 1.76 3.66 -20.25
N VAL A 204 1.86 3.07 -19.06
CA VAL A 204 2.93 3.42 -18.10
C VAL A 204 4.30 3.17 -18.72
N THR A 205 4.51 2.02 -19.38
CA THR A 205 5.78 1.68 -20.04
C THR A 205 6.11 2.63 -21.18
N GLU A 206 5.13 2.97 -22.03
CA GLU A 206 5.28 3.95 -23.12
C GLU A 206 5.73 5.31 -22.59
N VAL A 207 5.05 5.82 -21.55
CA VAL A 207 5.36 7.11 -20.93
C VAL A 207 6.76 7.13 -20.32
N LEU A 208 7.14 6.09 -19.59
CA LEU A 208 8.46 6.02 -18.96
C LEU A 208 9.58 5.82 -19.99
N THR A 209 9.30 5.13 -21.09
CA THR A 209 10.24 5.02 -22.20
C THR A 209 10.46 6.37 -22.90
N GLU A 210 9.41 7.16 -23.07
CA GLU A 210 9.52 8.54 -23.55
C GLU A 210 10.31 9.41 -22.58
N ALA A 211 9.95 9.37 -21.29
CA ALA A 211 10.58 10.15 -20.23
C ALA A 211 12.07 9.86 -20.05
N ALA A 212 12.47 8.61 -20.22
CA ALA A 212 13.87 8.16 -20.14
C ALA A 212 14.79 8.85 -21.14
N LYS A 213 14.26 9.33 -22.28
CA LYS A 213 15.03 10.07 -23.28
C LYS A 213 15.58 11.40 -22.77
N LYS A 214 15.05 11.91 -21.63
CA LYS A 214 15.61 13.09 -20.95
C LYS A 214 16.95 12.79 -20.25
N GLY A 215 17.39 11.53 -20.20
CA GLY A 215 18.66 11.09 -19.61
C GLY A 215 18.69 11.17 -18.07
N LYS A 216 17.57 11.44 -17.41
CA LYS A 216 17.45 11.55 -15.95
C LYS A 216 17.03 10.22 -15.33
N ALA A 217 17.43 9.98 -14.08
CA ALA A 217 17.10 8.76 -13.36
C ALA A 217 15.62 8.76 -12.90
N ILE A 218 14.95 7.63 -13.09
CA ILE A 218 13.56 7.43 -12.66
C ILE A 218 13.49 6.16 -11.81
N ALA A 219 12.98 6.28 -10.58
CA ALA A 219 12.63 5.14 -9.75
C ALA A 219 11.11 4.91 -9.80
N LEU A 220 10.68 3.84 -10.45
CA LEU A 220 9.28 3.42 -10.49
C LEU A 220 9.02 2.46 -9.32
N VAL A 221 8.38 2.95 -8.28
CA VAL A 221 8.02 2.18 -7.10
C VAL A 221 6.60 1.64 -7.24
N VAL A 222 6.47 0.34 -7.38
CA VAL A 222 5.19 -0.37 -7.31
C VAL A 222 4.93 -0.72 -5.84
N ASP A 223 4.02 0.00 -5.19
CA ASP A 223 3.57 -0.34 -3.84
C ASP A 223 2.56 -1.49 -3.94
N ALA A 224 3.07 -2.71 -3.77
CA ALA A 224 2.35 -3.97 -3.92
C ALA A 224 1.80 -4.50 -2.58
N ALA A 225 1.48 -3.60 -1.63
CA ALA A 225 1.06 -4.00 -0.28
C ALA A 225 -0.19 -4.88 -0.24
N TYR A 226 -1.02 -4.88 -1.28
CA TYR A 226 -2.28 -5.63 -1.36
C TYR A 226 -2.29 -6.71 -2.45
N ILE A 227 -1.17 -7.01 -3.08
CA ILE A 227 -1.07 -7.86 -4.26
C ILE A 227 -1.75 -9.23 -4.07
N ASP A 228 -1.65 -9.84 -2.89
CA ASP A 228 -2.20 -11.15 -2.60
C ASP A 228 -3.70 -11.13 -2.20
N PHE A 229 -4.30 -9.94 -2.16
CA PHE A 229 -5.74 -9.73 -1.95
C PHE A 229 -6.43 -9.06 -3.15
N ALA A 230 -5.74 -8.95 -4.27
CA ALA A 230 -6.26 -8.29 -5.47
C ALA A 230 -6.98 -9.24 -6.43
N GLY A 231 -6.86 -10.55 -6.24
CA GLY A 231 -7.43 -11.57 -7.10
C GLY A 231 -6.57 -12.84 -7.14
N ASP A 232 -6.61 -13.57 -8.24
CA ASP A 232 -5.77 -14.74 -8.44
C ASP A 232 -4.28 -14.37 -8.33
N GLU A 233 -3.48 -15.22 -7.67
CA GLU A 233 -2.08 -14.95 -7.37
C GLU A 233 -1.23 -14.72 -8.62
N GLU A 234 -1.49 -15.47 -9.68
CA GLU A 234 -0.76 -15.34 -10.93
C GLU A 234 -1.24 -14.13 -11.74
N GLU A 235 -2.56 -13.94 -11.87
CA GLU A 235 -3.13 -12.83 -12.60
C GLU A 235 -2.67 -11.48 -12.05
N CYS A 236 -2.61 -11.34 -10.72
CA CYS A 236 -2.14 -10.11 -10.05
C CYS A 236 -0.67 -9.78 -10.33
N ARG A 237 0.12 -10.73 -10.83
CA ARG A 237 1.55 -10.59 -11.12
C ARG A 237 1.88 -10.50 -12.62
N ARG A 238 0.90 -10.62 -13.50
CA ARG A 238 1.11 -10.61 -14.98
C ARG A 238 1.72 -9.32 -15.52
N PHE A 239 1.68 -8.24 -14.76
CA PHE A 239 2.34 -6.98 -15.13
C PHE A 239 3.87 -7.01 -14.96
N LEU A 240 4.42 -7.88 -14.12
CA LEU A 240 5.85 -7.90 -13.78
C LEU A 240 6.77 -8.00 -15.00
N PRO A 241 6.50 -8.84 -16.01
CA PRO A 241 7.33 -8.87 -17.23
C PRO A 241 7.41 -7.53 -17.98
N LYS A 242 6.39 -6.66 -17.85
CA LYS A 242 6.43 -5.32 -18.48
C LYS A 242 7.47 -4.41 -17.80
N LEU A 243 7.73 -4.60 -16.52
CA LEU A 243 8.76 -3.85 -15.80
C LEU A 243 10.17 -4.18 -16.28
N GLU A 244 10.41 -5.40 -16.79
CA GLU A 244 11.69 -5.78 -17.37
C GLU A 244 12.00 -5.06 -18.69
N THR A 245 10.99 -4.50 -19.36
CA THR A 245 11.19 -3.78 -20.64
C THR A 245 11.61 -2.33 -20.44
N MET A 246 11.60 -1.81 -19.20
CA MET A 246 11.96 -0.43 -18.89
C MET A 246 13.39 -0.09 -19.36
N PRO A 247 13.64 1.16 -19.78
CA PRO A 247 14.99 1.64 -20.11
C PRO A 247 15.96 1.54 -18.92
N GLU A 248 17.26 1.60 -19.18
CA GLU A 248 18.32 1.41 -18.17
C GLU A 248 18.28 2.47 -17.06
N ASN A 249 17.92 3.71 -17.39
CA ASN A 249 17.77 4.81 -16.41
C ASN A 249 16.39 4.84 -15.71
N VAL A 250 15.57 3.81 -15.91
CA VAL A 250 14.33 3.58 -15.16
C VAL A 250 14.50 2.33 -14.30
N LEU A 251 14.55 2.50 -12.98
CA LEU A 251 14.68 1.40 -12.03
C LEU A 251 13.31 1.01 -11.47
N PRO A 252 12.71 -0.12 -11.88
CA PRO A 252 11.54 -0.67 -11.21
C PRO A 252 11.91 -1.21 -9.82
N ILE A 253 11.08 -0.87 -8.85
CA ILE A 253 11.25 -1.27 -7.45
C ILE A 253 9.89 -1.75 -6.92
N ILE A 254 9.84 -2.92 -6.31
CA ILE A 254 8.64 -3.41 -5.65
C ILE A 254 8.74 -3.13 -4.14
N ALA A 255 7.79 -2.40 -3.58
CA ALA A 255 7.62 -2.26 -2.15
C ALA A 255 6.63 -3.34 -1.67
N TYR A 256 7.15 -4.37 -1.00
CA TYR A 256 6.39 -5.51 -0.54
C TYR A 256 6.20 -5.47 0.99
N SER A 257 5.02 -5.86 1.48
CA SER A 257 4.69 -5.80 2.90
C SER A 257 4.08 -7.12 3.40
N LEU A 258 4.58 -7.64 4.51
CA LEU A 258 4.01 -8.80 5.18
C LEU A 258 2.73 -8.45 5.95
N SER A 259 2.45 -7.16 6.14
CA SER A 259 1.32 -6.70 6.97
C SER A 259 -0.02 -7.24 6.50
N LYS A 260 -0.25 -7.28 5.16
CA LYS A 260 -1.51 -7.75 4.58
C LYS A 260 -1.40 -9.22 4.19
N THR A 261 -0.44 -9.54 3.35
CA THR A 261 -0.21 -10.88 2.78
C THR A 261 -0.17 -12.00 3.82
N PHE A 262 0.43 -11.73 4.99
CA PHE A 262 0.56 -12.71 6.09
C PHE A 262 -0.20 -12.28 7.35
N THR A 263 -1.08 -11.27 7.26
CA THR A 263 -1.84 -10.71 8.38
C THR A 263 -0.98 -10.29 9.60
N LEU A 264 0.28 -9.94 9.35
CA LEU A 264 1.27 -9.60 10.38
C LEU A 264 1.47 -8.08 10.51
N TYR A 265 0.39 -7.35 10.78
CA TYR A 265 0.39 -5.87 10.84
C TYR A 265 1.36 -5.30 11.88
N GLY A 266 1.46 -5.94 13.03
CA GLY A 266 2.24 -5.47 14.17
C GLY A 266 3.73 -5.80 14.13
N THR A 267 4.16 -6.76 13.31
CA THR A 267 5.57 -7.19 13.25
C THR A 267 6.46 -6.22 12.50
N ARG A 268 5.89 -5.31 11.74
CA ARG A 268 6.58 -4.29 10.94
C ARG A 268 7.67 -4.88 10.06
N CYS A 269 7.31 -5.81 9.17
CA CYS A 269 8.22 -6.42 8.20
C CYS A 269 7.74 -6.23 6.76
N GLY A 270 8.68 -5.94 5.89
CA GLY A 270 8.51 -5.81 4.45
C GLY A 270 9.86 -5.75 3.77
N ALA A 271 9.87 -5.47 2.49
CA ALA A 271 11.10 -5.32 1.72
C ALA A 271 10.93 -4.34 0.57
N LEU A 272 12.04 -3.74 0.17
CA LEU A 272 12.23 -3.12 -1.12
C LEU A 272 12.95 -4.13 -2.02
N ILE A 273 12.49 -4.32 -3.25
CA ILE A 273 13.04 -5.29 -4.20
C ILE A 273 13.28 -4.57 -5.53
N CYS A 274 14.52 -4.52 -6.01
CA CYS A 274 14.82 -3.92 -7.30
C CYS A 274 14.77 -4.93 -8.45
N MET A 275 14.53 -4.42 -9.66
CA MET A 275 14.67 -5.14 -10.94
C MET A 275 15.64 -4.36 -11.82
N ALA A 276 16.94 -4.59 -11.66
CA ALA A 276 18.01 -3.80 -12.25
C ALA A 276 18.51 -4.39 -13.58
N LYS A 277 18.89 -3.55 -14.53
CA LYS A 277 19.47 -3.97 -15.82
C LYS A 277 20.87 -4.55 -15.68
N THR A 278 21.65 -4.06 -14.72
CA THR A 278 23.01 -4.51 -14.48
C THR A 278 23.23 -4.91 -13.02
N ARG A 279 24.27 -5.69 -12.77
CA ARG A 279 24.66 -6.08 -11.41
C ARG A 279 25.07 -4.87 -10.57
N GLU A 280 25.76 -3.92 -11.18
CA GLU A 280 26.25 -2.71 -10.53
C GLU A 280 25.09 -1.87 -9.96
N ILE A 281 23.98 -1.74 -10.71
CA ILE A 281 22.77 -1.04 -10.25
C ILE A 281 22.11 -1.80 -9.08
N ALA A 282 22.05 -3.14 -9.14
CA ALA A 282 21.50 -3.93 -8.04
C ALA A 282 22.37 -3.85 -6.78
N ASP A 283 23.68 -3.84 -6.92
CA ASP A 283 24.62 -3.68 -5.81
C ASP A 283 24.58 -2.26 -5.22
N GLU A 284 24.42 -1.23 -6.07
CA GLU A 284 24.18 0.15 -5.62
C GLU A 284 22.87 0.23 -4.83
N PHE A 285 21.77 -0.28 -5.38
CA PHE A 285 20.48 -0.32 -4.69
C PHE A 285 20.59 -0.89 -3.28
N LYS A 286 21.27 -2.04 -3.14
CA LYS A 286 21.48 -2.67 -1.85
C LYS A 286 22.25 -1.75 -0.91
N ARG A 287 23.40 -1.21 -1.34
CA ARG A 287 24.28 -0.35 -0.51
C ARG A 287 23.56 0.91 -0.01
N VAL A 288 22.82 1.61 -0.88
CA VAL A 288 22.13 2.84 -0.49
C VAL A 288 20.95 2.55 0.45
N CYS A 289 20.24 1.43 0.24
CA CYS A 289 19.18 0.99 1.14
C CYS A 289 19.72 0.54 2.50
N GLU A 290 20.86 -0.15 2.56
CA GLU A 290 21.53 -0.50 3.82
C GLU A 290 21.97 0.75 4.59
N PHE A 291 22.55 1.73 3.92
CA PHE A 291 22.95 2.99 4.54
C PHE A 291 21.74 3.73 5.14
N SER A 292 20.66 3.87 4.39
CA SER A 292 19.44 4.51 4.85
C SER A 292 18.77 3.74 6.00
N SER A 293 18.76 2.40 5.94
CA SER A 293 18.25 1.55 7.01
C SER A 293 19.07 1.73 8.29
N ARG A 294 20.41 1.72 8.18
CA ARG A 294 21.30 1.91 9.32
C ARG A 294 21.08 3.25 10.03
N GLY A 295 20.86 4.32 9.25
CA GLY A 295 20.64 5.66 9.77
C GLY A 295 19.23 5.92 10.32
N SER A 296 18.25 5.05 10.01
CA SER A 296 16.84 5.28 10.37
C SER A 296 16.34 4.36 11.49
N TRP A 297 16.54 3.06 11.37
CA TRP A 297 16.06 2.05 12.34
C TRP A 297 17.11 1.00 12.70
N SER A 298 18.31 1.12 12.19
CA SER A 298 19.45 0.22 12.38
C SER A 298 19.27 -1.15 11.76
N ASN A 299 18.34 -1.97 12.26
CA ASN A 299 18.03 -3.33 11.79
C ASN A 299 16.51 -3.52 11.72
N GLY A 300 16.07 -4.38 10.83
CA GLY A 300 14.67 -4.83 10.78
C GLY A 300 14.36 -5.95 11.78
N THR A 301 13.08 -6.25 11.98
CA THR A 301 12.64 -7.36 12.84
C THR A 301 13.15 -8.71 12.31
N LYS A 302 13.84 -9.50 13.14
CA LYS A 302 14.34 -10.83 12.77
C LYS A 302 13.21 -11.88 12.75
N ALA A 303 12.32 -11.83 13.74
CA ALA A 303 11.23 -12.80 13.88
C ALA A 303 10.39 -12.97 12.60
N ALA A 304 9.91 -11.86 12.02
CA ALA A 304 9.11 -11.93 10.81
C ALA A 304 9.91 -12.30 9.56
N GLN A 305 11.20 -12.01 9.53
CA GLN A 305 12.08 -12.46 8.45
C GLN A 305 12.28 -13.99 8.50
N VAL A 306 12.55 -14.54 9.68
CA VAL A 306 12.69 -16.01 9.87
C VAL A 306 11.38 -16.71 9.57
N LEU A 307 10.25 -16.15 10.02
CA LEU A 307 8.93 -16.69 9.72
C LEU A 307 8.70 -16.83 8.21
N LEU A 308 8.94 -15.77 7.43
CA LEU A 308 8.78 -15.83 5.98
C LEU A 308 9.72 -16.85 5.34
N ALA A 309 10.99 -16.88 5.79
CA ALA A 309 11.97 -17.84 5.29
C ALA A 309 11.52 -19.29 5.54
N LYS A 310 10.97 -19.59 6.73
CA LYS A 310 10.43 -20.92 7.06
C LYS A 310 9.23 -21.30 6.19
N ILE A 311 8.30 -20.36 5.96
CA ILE A 311 7.13 -20.61 5.09
C ILE A 311 7.59 -20.97 3.66
N TYR A 312 8.55 -20.25 3.10
CA TYR A 312 9.03 -20.49 1.73
C TYR A 312 10.07 -21.62 1.62
N ALA A 313 10.50 -22.20 2.74
CA ALA A 313 11.36 -23.38 2.78
C ALA A 313 10.56 -24.71 2.88
N ASP A 314 9.24 -24.64 3.11
CA ASP A 314 8.35 -25.80 3.25
C ASP A 314 7.14 -25.63 2.33
N ASP A 315 7.12 -26.41 1.23
CA ASP A 315 6.06 -26.33 0.21
C ASP A 315 4.66 -26.67 0.78
N LYS A 316 4.58 -27.58 1.78
CA LYS A 316 3.29 -27.92 2.41
C LYS A 316 2.77 -26.76 3.26
N LEU A 317 3.66 -26.12 3.99
CA LEU A 317 3.32 -24.96 4.80
C LEU A 317 2.92 -23.78 3.89
N LEU A 318 3.67 -23.53 2.82
CA LEU A 318 3.34 -22.49 1.85
C LEU A 318 1.96 -22.73 1.21
N ALA A 319 1.64 -23.98 0.85
CA ALA A 319 0.32 -24.34 0.33
C ALA A 319 -0.80 -24.02 1.35
N ARG A 320 -0.63 -24.41 2.63
CA ARG A 320 -1.59 -24.08 3.70
C ARG A 320 -1.80 -22.57 3.84
N VAL A 321 -0.73 -21.78 3.86
CA VAL A 321 -0.81 -20.31 3.93
C VAL A 321 -1.56 -19.76 2.71
N SER A 322 -1.27 -20.26 1.51
CA SER A 322 -1.93 -19.82 0.28
C SER A 322 -3.44 -20.16 0.27
N GLU A 323 -3.83 -21.33 0.75
CA GLU A 323 -5.24 -21.72 0.88
C GLU A 323 -6.00 -20.85 1.90
N GLU A 324 -5.40 -20.60 3.08
CA GLU A 324 -6.01 -19.72 4.08
C GLU A 324 -6.17 -18.30 3.55
N ARG A 325 -5.16 -17.78 2.89
CA ARG A 325 -5.18 -16.45 2.25
C ARG A 325 -6.23 -16.35 1.16
N ALA A 326 -6.37 -17.39 0.31
CA ALA A 326 -7.38 -17.45 -0.73
C ALA A 326 -8.80 -17.36 -0.16
N ARG A 327 -9.11 -18.11 0.92
CA ARG A 327 -10.42 -18.03 1.59
C ARG A 327 -10.73 -16.61 2.07
N HIS A 328 -9.77 -15.93 2.68
CA HIS A 328 -9.97 -14.57 3.16
C HIS A 328 -10.00 -13.53 2.02
N ARG A 329 -9.28 -13.76 0.93
CA ARG A 329 -9.41 -12.97 -0.29
C ARG A 329 -10.82 -13.06 -0.86
N ASP A 330 -11.37 -14.28 -0.98
CA ASP A 330 -12.70 -14.50 -1.54
C ASP A 330 -13.79 -13.87 -0.65
N MET A 331 -13.66 -13.96 0.67
CA MET A 331 -14.51 -13.22 1.61
C MET A 331 -14.44 -11.71 1.38
N LEU A 332 -13.23 -11.17 1.22
CA LEU A 332 -13.03 -9.74 1.00
C LEU A 332 -13.63 -9.28 -0.34
N LEU A 333 -13.48 -10.07 -1.39
CA LEU A 333 -14.11 -9.81 -2.69
C LEU A 333 -15.65 -9.82 -2.59
N ALA A 334 -16.24 -10.76 -1.83
CA ALA A 334 -17.67 -10.80 -1.58
C ALA A 334 -18.16 -9.51 -0.89
N ARG A 335 -17.45 -9.05 0.12
CA ARG A 335 -17.76 -7.76 0.83
C ARG A 335 -17.69 -6.56 -0.11
N GLY A 336 -16.66 -6.49 -0.95
CA GLY A 336 -16.50 -5.42 -1.94
C GLY A 336 -17.65 -5.40 -2.96
N ARG A 337 -17.99 -6.57 -3.52
CA ARG A 337 -19.13 -6.73 -4.45
C ARG A 337 -20.46 -6.37 -3.81
N ALA A 338 -20.69 -6.81 -2.56
CA ALA A 338 -21.89 -6.44 -1.81
C ALA A 338 -22.03 -4.92 -1.65
N PHE A 339 -20.92 -4.23 -1.41
CA PHE A 339 -20.88 -2.77 -1.35
C PHE A 339 -21.23 -2.14 -2.72
N GLU A 340 -20.62 -2.61 -3.82
CA GLU A 340 -20.88 -2.10 -5.18
C GLU A 340 -22.34 -2.32 -5.62
N GLU A 341 -22.88 -3.51 -5.39
CA GLU A 341 -24.28 -3.85 -5.70
C GLU A 341 -25.26 -2.89 -5.02
N GLU A 342 -25.06 -2.63 -3.74
CA GLU A 342 -25.93 -1.72 -3.00
C GLU A 342 -25.71 -0.25 -3.36
N ALA A 343 -24.47 0.15 -3.66
CA ALA A 343 -24.18 1.48 -4.18
C ALA A 343 -24.91 1.75 -5.51
N ALA A 344 -24.90 0.77 -6.42
CA ALA A 344 -25.62 0.86 -7.68
C ALA A 344 -27.15 0.97 -7.47
N LYS A 345 -27.74 0.18 -6.55
CA LYS A 345 -29.18 0.22 -6.24
C LYS A 345 -29.66 1.59 -5.75
N VAL A 346 -28.84 2.27 -4.96
CA VAL A 346 -29.19 3.58 -4.41
C VAL A 346 -28.67 4.77 -5.24
N GLY A 347 -28.05 4.49 -6.38
CA GLY A 347 -27.48 5.53 -7.25
C GLY A 347 -26.31 6.28 -6.57
N LEU A 348 -25.50 5.62 -5.74
CA LEU A 348 -24.31 6.18 -5.15
C LEU A 348 -23.12 5.96 -6.12
N GLU A 349 -22.58 7.05 -6.60
CA GLU A 349 -21.41 6.98 -7.50
C GLU A 349 -20.15 6.57 -6.76
N MET A 350 -19.38 5.65 -7.37
CA MET A 350 -18.10 5.17 -6.88
C MET A 350 -17.00 5.46 -7.89
N VAL A 351 -15.74 5.57 -7.45
CA VAL A 351 -14.61 5.38 -8.34
C VAL A 351 -14.43 3.88 -8.66
N PRO A 352 -13.73 3.50 -9.73
CA PRO A 352 -13.52 2.10 -10.09
C PRO A 352 -12.95 1.28 -8.93
N PHE A 353 -13.55 0.11 -8.70
CA PHE A 353 -13.16 -0.86 -7.68
C PHE A 353 -13.05 -2.25 -8.31
N ASP A 354 -11.91 -2.90 -8.17
CA ASP A 354 -11.71 -4.28 -8.64
C ASP A 354 -11.60 -5.25 -7.46
N ALA A 355 -10.84 -4.87 -6.43
CA ALA A 355 -10.53 -5.73 -5.30
C ALA A 355 -9.89 -4.96 -4.13
N GLY A 356 -9.54 -5.67 -3.07
CA GLY A 356 -8.75 -5.14 -1.96
C GLY A 356 -9.57 -4.63 -0.79
N PHE A 357 -8.91 -3.86 0.06
CA PHE A 357 -9.40 -3.50 1.39
C PHE A 357 -10.35 -2.30 1.42
N PHE A 358 -10.37 -1.50 0.35
CA PHE A 358 -11.03 -0.19 0.37
C PHE A 358 -11.84 0.07 -0.89
N ALA A 359 -12.99 0.72 -0.71
CA ALA A 359 -13.77 1.35 -1.77
C ALA A 359 -13.83 2.86 -1.52
N SER A 360 -13.99 3.66 -2.57
CA SER A 360 -14.04 5.13 -2.45
C SER A 360 -15.19 5.75 -3.21
N ILE A 361 -15.74 6.80 -2.60
CA ILE A 361 -16.87 7.59 -3.09
C ILE A 361 -16.38 9.02 -3.32
N PRO A 362 -16.44 9.55 -4.56
CA PRO A 362 -16.09 10.93 -4.84
C PRO A 362 -17.13 11.89 -4.26
N CYS A 363 -16.69 12.96 -3.60
CA CYS A 363 -17.58 14.02 -3.14
C CYS A 363 -16.81 15.32 -2.91
N SER A 364 -17.53 16.44 -2.88
CA SER A 364 -16.97 17.78 -2.74
C SER A 364 -16.73 18.20 -1.29
N ASP A 365 -17.45 17.62 -0.31
CA ASP A 365 -17.32 17.90 1.13
C ASP A 365 -17.11 16.62 1.95
N PRO A 366 -15.95 15.96 1.83
CA PRO A 366 -15.70 14.71 2.54
C PRO A 366 -15.72 14.83 4.06
N ASP A 367 -15.21 15.93 4.60
CA ASP A 367 -15.14 16.15 6.04
C ASP A 367 -16.53 16.41 6.65
N GLY A 368 -17.37 17.23 6.01
CA GLY A 368 -18.74 17.50 6.45
C GLY A 368 -19.62 16.25 6.38
N ILE A 369 -19.53 15.49 5.28
CA ILE A 369 -20.28 14.24 5.12
C ILE A 369 -19.83 13.21 6.17
N SER A 370 -18.52 13.02 6.36
CA SER A 370 -18.00 12.11 7.38
C SER A 370 -18.47 12.47 8.78
N ALA A 371 -18.48 13.76 9.14
CA ALA A 371 -18.97 14.23 10.43
C ALA A 371 -20.46 13.98 10.65
N GLN A 372 -21.28 14.05 9.60
CA GLN A 372 -22.72 13.72 9.67
C GLN A 372 -22.92 12.20 9.84
N LEU A 373 -22.15 11.38 9.09
CA LEU A 373 -22.20 9.92 9.19
C LEU A 373 -21.75 9.42 10.57
N GLU A 374 -20.73 10.05 11.19
CA GLU A 374 -20.31 9.72 12.56
C GLU A 374 -21.48 9.87 13.56
N LYS A 375 -22.33 10.89 13.44
CA LYS A 375 -23.51 11.07 14.30
C LYS A 375 -24.52 9.93 14.16
N GLN A 376 -24.58 9.31 12.97
CA GLN A 376 -25.43 8.17 12.66
C GLN A 376 -24.77 6.81 12.99
N GLY A 377 -23.53 6.82 13.53
CA GLY A 377 -22.79 5.61 13.89
C GLY A 377 -22.01 4.98 12.74
N LEU A 378 -21.84 5.64 11.60
CA LEU A 378 -20.98 5.20 10.52
C LEU A 378 -19.68 6.01 10.52
N PHE A 379 -18.54 5.32 10.69
CA PHE A 379 -17.20 5.90 10.71
C PHE A 379 -16.42 5.47 9.48
N ILE A 380 -16.09 6.43 8.63
CA ILE A 380 -15.31 6.27 7.39
C ILE A 380 -14.26 7.37 7.29
N VAL A 381 -13.27 7.24 6.41
CA VAL A 381 -12.14 8.19 6.34
C VAL A 381 -12.36 9.21 5.23
N PRO A 382 -12.50 10.50 5.54
CA PRO A 382 -12.51 11.55 4.54
C PRO A 382 -11.11 11.79 3.99
N LEU A 383 -11.01 11.84 2.66
CA LEU A 383 -9.81 12.11 1.88
C LEU A 383 -10.00 13.41 1.08
N ALA A 384 -8.95 13.88 0.43
CA ALA A 384 -9.00 15.12 -0.36
C ALA A 384 -10.03 15.09 -1.52
N LYS A 385 -10.32 13.91 -2.07
CA LYS A 385 -11.19 13.70 -3.24
C LYS A 385 -12.55 13.07 -2.90
N GLY A 386 -12.75 12.63 -1.66
CA GLY A 386 -13.97 11.92 -1.28
C GLY A 386 -13.83 11.09 -0.02
N LEU A 387 -14.58 10.02 0.07
CA LEU A 387 -14.66 9.16 1.24
C LEU A 387 -14.01 7.80 0.94
N ARG A 388 -13.26 7.26 1.92
CA ARG A 388 -12.72 5.90 1.87
C ARG A 388 -13.46 5.03 2.87
N VAL A 389 -13.98 3.91 2.40
CA VAL A 389 -14.63 2.87 3.19
C VAL A 389 -13.72 1.64 3.25
N SER A 390 -13.41 1.15 4.44
CA SER A 390 -12.71 -0.12 4.61
C SER A 390 -13.72 -1.28 4.60
N VAL A 391 -13.85 -1.96 3.47
CA VAL A 391 -14.65 -3.19 3.36
C VAL A 391 -13.97 -4.36 4.09
N ALA A 392 -12.67 -4.27 4.36
CA ALA A 392 -11.93 -5.29 5.08
C ALA A 392 -12.24 -5.35 6.58
N SER A 393 -12.73 -4.26 7.16
CA SER A 393 -12.95 -4.15 8.61
C SER A 393 -14.41 -4.29 9.04
N VAL A 394 -15.30 -4.65 8.12
CA VAL A 394 -16.75 -4.79 8.40
C VAL A 394 -17.29 -6.08 7.75
N SER A 395 -18.36 -6.65 8.31
CA SER A 395 -19.04 -7.81 7.75
C SER A 395 -19.70 -7.48 6.40
N GLU A 396 -20.02 -8.51 5.62
CA GLU A 396 -20.76 -8.33 4.36
C GLU A 396 -22.12 -7.64 4.58
N GLU A 397 -22.86 -8.00 5.65
CA GLU A 397 -24.10 -7.34 6.01
C GLU A 397 -23.92 -5.82 6.21
N LYS A 398 -22.87 -5.44 6.96
CA LYS A 398 -22.55 -4.01 7.16
C LYS A 398 -22.12 -3.33 5.86
N CYS A 399 -21.37 -4.02 4.98
CA CYS A 399 -21.03 -3.51 3.64
C CYS A 399 -22.29 -3.16 2.84
N ARG A 400 -23.35 -3.99 2.90
CA ARG A 400 -24.61 -3.72 2.21
C ARG A 400 -25.38 -2.51 2.76
N ARG A 401 -25.19 -2.16 4.02
CA ARG A 401 -25.89 -1.03 4.67
C ARG A 401 -25.23 0.33 4.40
N ILE A 402 -23.93 0.36 4.25
CA ILE A 402 -23.14 1.60 4.14
C ILE A 402 -23.55 2.49 2.97
N PRO A 403 -23.77 1.99 1.72
CA PRO A 403 -24.11 2.85 0.58
C PRO A 403 -25.37 3.69 0.79
N ALA A 404 -26.42 3.09 1.33
CA ALA A 404 -27.67 3.81 1.61
C ALA A 404 -27.48 4.91 2.67
N MET A 405 -26.66 4.66 3.71
CA MET A 405 -26.34 5.66 4.72
C MET A 405 -25.58 6.85 4.12
N ILE A 406 -24.59 6.57 3.25
CA ILE A 406 -23.81 7.62 2.58
C ILE A 406 -24.74 8.42 1.66
N LYS A 407 -25.52 7.75 0.83
CA LYS A 407 -26.44 8.40 -0.12
C LYS A 407 -27.45 9.31 0.59
N ALA A 408 -27.99 8.89 1.74
CA ALA A 408 -28.93 9.69 2.51
C ALA A 408 -28.34 11.01 3.06
N VAL A 409 -27.02 11.07 3.26
CA VAL A 409 -26.33 12.29 3.70
C VAL A 409 -25.90 13.15 2.52
N MET A 410 -25.59 12.54 1.38
CA MET A 410 -25.13 13.29 0.18
C MET A 410 -26.30 13.91 -0.62
N GLY A 411 -27.49 13.37 -0.50
CA GLY A 411 -28.69 13.80 -1.23
C GLY A 411 -28.93 13.00 -2.51
#